data_bd145d92cb37455d9bfda08f9767c1c2
#
_entry.id   bd145d92cb37455d9bfda08f9767c1c2
#
_cell.length_a   1.000
_cell.length_b   1.000
_cell.length_c   1.000
_cell.angle_alpha   90.00
_cell.angle_beta   90.00
_cell.angle_gamma   90.00
#
_symmetry.space_group_name_H-M   'P 1'
#
loop_
_entity.id
_entity.type
_entity.pdbx_description
1 polymer ?
#
loop_
_entity_poly.entity_id
_entity_poly.type
_entity_poly.pdbx_seq_one_letter_code
_entity_poly.pdbx_strand_id
1 'polypeptide(L)'
;MVHNVKTTGVGGFMKRKGRLLLVLLLVCLFMTGQVKPVQAQKKSDRQLKAMRTQTGALDSVLLQDNIIVYSSYMYTNPELKMLTCIIEAEAGNQPYKGKVAVGNVVLNRVDSVYYPGSIKGVIFQKNQFQPTRNGAYQRMMKNYNKDSAMLRSCKKAAKAALSGVNYVGDRDGFCTPAAFRSTNSVYAAEGSILKIGDHVFYKNRR
;
A
#
# COMPACT_ATOMS: atom_id res chain seq x y z
N MET A 1 42.66 -47.80 -62.58
CA MET A 1 43.19 -47.79 -61.21
C MET A 1 42.55 -46.60 -60.49
N VAL A 2 41.85 -46.93 -59.48
CA VAL A 2 40.94 -46.04 -58.75
C VAL A 2 41.69 -45.53 -57.50
N HIS A 3 41.58 -44.26 -57.16
CA HIS A 3 41.79 -43.85 -55.80
C HIS A 3 40.65 -42.96 -55.29
N ASN A 4 39.99 -43.56 -54.31
CA ASN A 4 38.91 -43.06 -53.52
C ASN A 4 39.49 -42.17 -52.41
N VAL A 5 39.11 -40.92 -52.29
CA VAL A 5 39.45 -40.05 -51.16
C VAL A 5 38.19 -39.75 -50.36
N LYS A 6 38.15 -40.29 -49.14
CA LYS A 6 37.15 -40.01 -48.12
C LYS A 6 37.34 -38.61 -47.57
N THR A 7 36.35 -37.78 -47.68
CA THR A 7 36.25 -36.53 -46.93
C THR A 7 35.54 -36.79 -45.63
N THR A 8 36.27 -36.68 -44.54
CA THR A 8 35.77 -36.79 -43.17
C THR A 8 35.04 -35.52 -42.76
N GLY A 9 33.79 -35.68 -42.31
CA GLY A 9 32.93 -34.57 -41.86
C GLY A 9 33.37 -33.99 -40.53
N VAL A 10 33.58 -32.68 -40.51
CA VAL A 10 33.87 -31.89 -39.32
C VAL A 10 32.74 -30.88 -39.01
N GLY A 11 31.53 -31.10 -39.56
CA GLY A 11 30.44 -30.11 -39.46
C GLY A 11 29.42 -30.29 -38.31
N GLY A 12 29.51 -31.35 -37.51
CA GLY A 12 28.43 -31.72 -36.59
C GLY A 12 28.59 -31.25 -35.12
N PHE A 13 29.78 -30.91 -34.67
CA PHE A 13 30.02 -30.69 -33.24
C PHE A 13 29.78 -29.26 -32.75
N MET A 14 29.96 -28.28 -33.62
CA MET A 14 29.79 -26.86 -33.22
C MET A 14 28.31 -26.42 -33.11
N LYS A 15 27.39 -27.04 -33.83
CA LYS A 15 25.96 -26.69 -33.78
C LYS A 15 25.27 -27.13 -32.48
N ARG A 16 25.77 -28.17 -31.79
CA ARG A 16 25.21 -28.64 -30.51
C ARG A 16 25.58 -27.74 -29.32
N LYS A 17 26.81 -27.23 -29.27
CA LYS A 17 27.26 -26.36 -28.18
C LYS A 17 26.58 -24.98 -28.21
N GLY A 18 26.35 -24.42 -29.39
CA GLY A 18 25.64 -23.14 -29.54
C GLY A 18 24.15 -23.22 -29.13
N ARG A 19 23.48 -24.36 -29.44
CA ARG A 19 22.09 -24.57 -29.00
C ARG A 19 21.97 -24.78 -27.49
N LEU A 20 22.94 -25.48 -26.87
CA LEU A 20 22.95 -25.65 -25.43
C LEU A 20 23.21 -24.33 -24.69
N LEU A 21 24.10 -23.50 -25.21
CA LEU A 21 24.37 -22.17 -24.66
C LEU A 21 23.15 -21.24 -24.77
N LEU A 22 22.42 -21.28 -25.90
CA LEU A 22 21.21 -20.49 -26.10
C LEU A 22 20.07 -20.91 -25.18
N VAL A 23 19.93 -22.22 -24.93
CA VAL A 23 18.93 -22.78 -24.01
C VAL A 23 19.29 -22.41 -22.56
N LEU A 24 20.56 -22.49 -22.18
CA LEU A 24 21.03 -22.04 -20.85
C LEU A 24 20.82 -20.52 -20.64
N LEU A 25 21.08 -19.68 -21.65
CA LEU A 25 20.80 -18.24 -21.60
C LEU A 25 19.31 -17.95 -21.49
N LEU A 26 18.47 -18.65 -22.21
CA LEU A 26 16.99 -18.55 -22.10
C LEU A 26 16.47 -19.03 -20.74
N VAL A 27 17.02 -20.10 -20.18
CA VAL A 27 16.65 -20.61 -18.85
C VAL A 27 17.12 -19.64 -17.76
N CYS A 28 18.30 -19.02 -17.89
CA CYS A 28 18.75 -17.96 -16.97
C CYS A 28 17.87 -16.72 -17.03
N LEU A 29 17.38 -16.33 -18.23
CA LEU A 29 16.43 -15.22 -18.39
C LEU A 29 15.06 -15.53 -17.78
N PHE A 30 14.62 -16.80 -17.80
CA PHE A 30 13.37 -17.23 -17.17
C PHE A 30 13.47 -17.34 -15.65
N MET A 31 14.66 -17.68 -15.10
CA MET A 31 14.85 -17.81 -13.64
C MET A 31 15.07 -16.48 -12.93
N THR A 32 15.42 -15.41 -13.66
CA THR A 32 15.57 -14.05 -13.06
C THR A 32 14.28 -13.23 -13.05
N GLY A 33 13.18 -13.77 -13.61
CA GLY A 33 11.90 -13.05 -13.81
C GLY A 33 10.87 -13.21 -12.70
N GLN A 34 11.12 -13.96 -11.62
CA GLN A 34 10.03 -14.41 -10.75
C GLN A 34 10.06 -13.92 -9.28
N VAL A 35 10.86 -12.95 -8.95
CA VAL A 35 10.67 -12.27 -7.65
C VAL A 35 10.94 -10.79 -7.84
N LYS A 36 9.91 -10.02 -8.17
CA LYS A 36 9.99 -8.57 -7.95
C LYS A 36 9.93 -8.35 -6.43
N PRO A 37 11.01 -7.87 -5.80
CA PRO A 37 11.01 -7.66 -4.36
C PRO A 37 9.95 -6.61 -4.01
N VAL A 38 9.40 -6.71 -2.80
CA VAL A 38 8.48 -5.73 -2.18
C VAL A 38 8.92 -4.27 -2.39
N GLN A 39 10.20 -4.02 -2.59
CA GLN A 39 10.75 -2.70 -2.93
C GLN A 39 10.37 -2.19 -4.33
N ALA A 40 10.12 -3.06 -5.31
CA ALA A 40 9.67 -2.64 -6.64
C ALA A 40 8.21 -2.17 -6.58
N GLN A 41 7.38 -2.84 -5.78
CA GLN A 41 6.01 -2.40 -5.48
C GLN A 41 6.01 -1.02 -4.81
N LYS A 42 6.84 -0.82 -3.78
CA LYS A 42 6.99 0.49 -3.11
C LYS A 42 7.51 1.60 -4.03
N LYS A 43 8.35 1.28 -5.00
CA LYS A 43 8.84 2.26 -5.98
C LYS A 43 7.74 2.67 -6.95
N SER A 44 6.88 1.73 -7.36
CA SER A 44 5.68 2.02 -8.16
C SER A 44 4.70 2.91 -7.40
N ASP A 45 4.46 2.64 -6.12
CA ASP A 45 3.56 3.41 -5.26
C ASP A 45 4.10 4.85 -5.03
N ARG A 46 5.42 5.01 -4.95
CA ARG A 46 6.07 6.34 -4.88
C ARG A 46 5.96 7.12 -6.18
N GLN A 47 6.05 6.47 -7.34
CA GLN A 47 5.83 7.11 -8.63
C GLN A 47 4.38 7.55 -8.79
N LEU A 48 3.43 6.73 -8.35
CA LEU A 48 2.02 7.09 -8.28
C LEU A 48 1.78 8.28 -7.34
N LYS A 49 2.50 8.36 -6.21
CA LYS A 49 2.44 9.51 -5.31
C LYS A 49 3.00 10.79 -5.93
N ALA A 50 4.10 10.72 -6.67
CA ALA A 50 4.67 11.86 -7.39
C ALA A 50 3.73 12.37 -8.49
N MET A 51 3.05 11.48 -9.21
CA MET A 51 2.01 11.84 -10.18
C MET A 51 0.81 12.50 -9.51
N ARG A 52 0.47 12.09 -8.29
CA ARG A 52 -0.59 12.65 -7.44
C ARG A 52 -0.39 14.13 -7.09
N THR A 53 0.86 14.59 -6.98
CA THR A 53 1.20 15.97 -6.67
C THR A 53 1.22 16.87 -7.93
N GLN A 54 1.32 16.31 -9.11
CA GLN A 54 1.45 17.05 -10.37
C GLN A 54 0.13 17.25 -11.13
N THR A 55 -0.86 16.39 -10.90
CA THR A 55 -2.17 16.50 -11.56
C THR A 55 -3.21 17.05 -10.62
N GLY A 56 -3.29 18.36 -10.49
CA GLY A 56 -4.42 19.00 -9.82
C GLY A 56 -5.75 18.60 -10.47
N ALA A 57 -6.64 18.10 -9.65
CA ALA A 57 -8.07 17.93 -9.86
C ALA A 57 -8.53 17.55 -11.28
N LEU A 58 -8.75 16.27 -11.50
CA LEU A 58 -9.67 15.79 -12.52
C LEU A 58 -10.67 14.84 -11.84
N ASP A 59 -11.87 15.35 -11.62
CA ASP A 59 -13.07 14.58 -11.29
C ASP A 59 -13.46 13.75 -12.52
N SER A 60 -12.96 12.53 -12.62
CA SER A 60 -13.53 11.55 -13.53
C SER A 60 -13.47 10.16 -12.90
N VAL A 61 -14.64 9.65 -12.60
CA VAL A 61 -14.85 8.28 -12.18
C VAL A 61 -14.87 7.40 -13.42
N LEU A 62 -13.80 6.65 -13.66
CA LEU A 62 -13.83 5.54 -14.61
C LEU A 62 -14.03 4.25 -13.82
N LEU A 63 -15.17 3.61 -14.02
CA LEU A 63 -15.47 2.27 -13.52
C LEU A 63 -14.98 1.28 -14.57
N GLN A 64 -13.85 0.65 -14.32
CA GLN A 64 -13.38 -0.48 -15.12
C GLN A 64 -12.87 -1.56 -14.17
N ASP A 65 -13.43 -2.73 -14.25
CA ASP A 65 -12.99 -3.96 -13.55
C ASP A 65 -12.76 -3.86 -12.03
N ASN A 66 -13.74 -3.34 -11.27
CA ASN A 66 -13.65 -3.14 -9.82
C ASN A 66 -12.56 -2.14 -9.35
N ILE A 67 -11.97 -1.38 -10.26
CA ILE A 67 -11.02 -0.31 -9.95
C ILE A 67 -11.75 1.02 -9.99
N ILE A 68 -11.68 1.77 -8.90
CA ILE A 68 -12.25 3.12 -8.82
C ILE A 68 -11.07 4.10 -8.85
N VAL A 69 -11.02 4.93 -9.89
CA VAL A 69 -10.02 6.00 -10.01
C VAL A 69 -10.59 7.28 -9.39
N TYR A 70 -10.03 7.73 -8.30
CA TYR A 70 -10.25 9.07 -7.76
C TYR A 70 -8.96 9.87 -7.89
N SER A 71 -8.98 10.81 -8.79
CA SER A 71 -8.01 11.90 -9.06
C SER A 71 -6.52 11.68 -8.77
N SER A 72 -5.99 10.51 -8.60
CA SER A 72 -4.56 10.19 -8.59
C SER A 72 -4.16 8.93 -7.82
N TYR A 73 -5.06 8.26 -7.16
CA TYR A 73 -4.79 6.99 -6.50
C TYR A 73 -5.78 5.94 -6.99
N MET A 74 -5.27 4.92 -7.66
CA MET A 74 -6.08 3.75 -8.02
C MET A 74 -6.17 2.85 -6.80
N TYR A 75 -7.39 2.61 -6.31
CA TYR A 75 -7.64 1.66 -5.23
C TYR A 75 -8.81 0.74 -5.57
N THR A 76 -8.78 -0.45 -5.04
CA THR A 76 -9.83 -1.45 -5.24
C THR A 76 -10.97 -1.27 -4.24
N ASN A 77 -12.15 -1.80 -4.58
CA ASN A 77 -13.27 -1.85 -3.63
C ASN A 77 -12.92 -2.55 -2.30
N PRO A 78 -12.15 -3.65 -2.27
CA PRO A 78 -11.65 -4.24 -1.03
C PRO A 78 -10.79 -3.28 -0.20
N GLU A 79 -9.92 -2.48 -0.80
CA GLU A 79 -9.08 -1.51 -0.09
C GLU A 79 -9.90 -0.38 0.52
N LEU A 80 -10.86 0.18 -0.24
CA LEU A 80 -11.82 1.14 0.30
C LEU A 80 -12.59 0.55 1.49
N LYS A 81 -13.05 -0.70 1.37
CA LYS A 81 -13.75 -1.39 2.46
C LYS A 81 -12.86 -1.55 3.68
N MET A 82 -11.63 -2.02 3.50
CA MET A 82 -10.66 -2.18 4.61
C MET A 82 -10.35 -0.86 5.29
N LEU A 83 -10.06 0.20 4.53
CA LEU A 83 -9.77 1.52 5.07
C LEU A 83 -10.98 2.13 5.80
N THR A 84 -12.18 1.98 5.24
CA THR A 84 -13.42 2.42 5.89
C THR A 84 -13.61 1.74 7.24
N CYS A 85 -13.45 0.43 7.30
CA CYS A 85 -13.69 -0.36 8.51
C CYS A 85 -12.66 -0.06 9.61
N ILE A 86 -11.39 0.18 9.26
CA ILE A 86 -10.41 0.57 10.28
C ILE A 86 -10.66 2.00 10.78
N ILE A 87 -11.04 2.94 9.91
CA ILE A 87 -11.44 4.28 10.32
C ILE A 87 -12.65 4.23 11.26
N GLU A 88 -13.66 3.42 10.97
CA GLU A 88 -14.83 3.26 11.83
C GLU A 88 -14.45 2.68 13.19
N ALA A 89 -13.58 1.68 13.22
CA ALA A 89 -13.17 1.01 14.45
C ALA A 89 -12.28 1.88 15.36
N GLU A 90 -11.45 2.77 14.78
CA GLU A 90 -10.51 3.64 15.51
C GLU A 90 -11.07 5.04 15.77
N ALA A 91 -11.90 5.55 14.87
CA ALA A 91 -12.29 6.97 14.85
C ALA A 91 -13.78 7.17 14.55
N GLY A 92 -14.63 6.16 14.69
CA GLY A 92 -16.05 6.25 14.36
C GLY A 92 -16.78 7.39 15.07
N ASN A 93 -16.45 7.66 16.32
CA ASN A 93 -16.99 8.75 17.14
C ASN A 93 -16.26 10.10 16.96
N GLN A 94 -15.19 10.15 16.17
CA GLN A 94 -14.42 11.37 15.98
C GLN A 94 -15.07 12.33 14.97
N PRO A 95 -14.72 13.64 15.01
CA PRO A 95 -15.06 14.59 13.96
C PRO A 95 -14.57 14.09 12.59
N TYR A 96 -15.24 14.52 11.52
CA TYR A 96 -14.90 14.10 10.15
C TYR A 96 -13.41 14.25 9.81
N LYS A 97 -12.81 15.39 10.21
CA LYS A 97 -11.36 15.63 10.05
C LYS A 97 -10.52 14.57 10.75
N GLY A 98 -10.92 14.10 11.94
CA GLY A 98 -10.24 13.03 12.68
C GLY A 98 -10.35 11.67 11.97
N LYS A 99 -11.51 11.38 11.38
CA LYS A 99 -11.70 10.16 10.56
C LYS A 99 -10.76 10.15 9.35
N VAL A 100 -10.68 11.27 8.61
CA VAL A 100 -9.75 11.40 7.48
C VAL A 100 -8.30 11.28 7.96
N ALA A 101 -7.97 11.90 9.09
CA ALA A 101 -6.64 11.87 9.69
C ALA A 101 -6.16 10.44 10.02
N VAL A 102 -7.03 9.59 10.56
CA VAL A 102 -6.71 8.15 10.78
C VAL A 102 -6.47 7.45 9.45
N GLY A 103 -7.27 7.71 8.43
CA GLY A 103 -7.04 7.21 7.07
C GLY A 103 -5.69 7.65 6.50
N ASN A 104 -5.33 8.92 6.71
CA ASN A 104 -4.03 9.46 6.27
C ASN A 104 -2.85 8.75 6.94
N VAL A 105 -2.94 8.42 8.24
CA VAL A 105 -1.87 7.66 8.92
C VAL A 105 -1.68 6.28 8.28
N VAL A 106 -2.77 5.58 7.94
CA VAL A 106 -2.67 4.29 7.23
C VAL A 106 -1.95 4.47 5.90
N LEU A 107 -2.32 5.48 5.10
CA LEU A 107 -1.70 5.74 3.79
C LEU A 107 -0.26 6.22 3.90
N ASN A 108 0.06 7.09 4.87
CA ASN A 108 1.44 7.51 5.15
C ASN A 108 2.34 6.32 5.50
N ARG A 109 1.80 5.32 6.22
CA ARG A 109 2.52 4.08 6.49
C ARG A 109 2.71 3.25 5.23
N VAL A 110 1.70 3.10 4.38
CA VAL A 110 1.83 2.41 3.07
C VAL A 110 2.93 3.04 2.23
N ASP A 111 3.02 4.36 2.23
CA ASP A 111 4.03 5.12 1.49
C ASP A 111 5.44 5.08 2.11
N SER A 112 5.56 4.67 3.37
CA SER A 112 6.81 4.67 4.12
C SER A 112 7.58 3.35 3.93
N VAL A 113 8.92 3.45 3.80
CA VAL A 113 9.81 2.27 3.70
C VAL A 113 9.84 1.42 4.98
N TYR A 114 9.37 1.95 6.10
CA TYR A 114 9.43 1.31 7.41
C TYR A 114 8.20 0.47 7.73
N TYR A 115 7.19 0.48 6.87
CA TYR A 115 5.93 -0.24 7.06
C TYR A 115 5.60 -1.09 5.84
N PRO A 116 4.64 -2.03 5.96
CA PRO A 116 4.15 -2.78 4.82
C PRO A 116 3.64 -1.86 3.70
N GLY A 117 3.92 -2.19 2.44
CA GLY A 117 3.58 -1.40 1.27
C GLY A 117 2.14 -1.59 0.78
N SER A 118 1.20 -1.98 1.65
CA SER A 118 -0.22 -2.13 1.28
C SER A 118 -1.13 -1.80 2.46
N ILE A 119 -2.36 -1.33 2.16
CA ILE A 119 -3.38 -1.04 3.18
C ILE A 119 -3.63 -2.26 4.06
N LYS A 120 -3.80 -3.44 3.46
CA LYS A 120 -3.96 -4.69 4.20
C LYS A 120 -2.78 -4.97 5.12
N GLY A 121 -1.56 -4.87 4.60
CA GLY A 121 -0.34 -5.12 5.36
C GLY A 121 -0.19 -4.17 6.56
N VAL A 122 -0.49 -2.89 6.37
CA VAL A 122 -0.45 -1.88 7.45
C VAL A 122 -1.51 -2.16 8.51
N ILE A 123 -2.76 -2.43 8.10
CA ILE A 123 -3.87 -2.70 9.05
C ILE A 123 -3.58 -3.93 9.91
N PHE A 124 -3.04 -5.00 9.33
CA PHE A 124 -2.76 -6.25 10.03
C PHE A 124 -1.34 -6.37 10.58
N GLN A 125 -0.55 -5.29 10.51
CA GLN A 125 0.77 -5.28 11.13
C GLN A 125 0.67 -5.53 12.63
N LYS A 126 1.49 -6.45 13.14
CA LYS A 126 1.49 -6.84 14.55
C LYS A 126 1.58 -5.61 15.45
N ASN A 127 0.70 -5.55 16.44
CA ASN A 127 0.65 -4.51 17.49
C ASN A 127 0.36 -3.06 17.02
N GLN A 128 -0.12 -2.85 15.78
CA GLN A 128 -0.39 -1.49 15.31
C GLN A 128 -1.85 -1.05 15.53
N PHE A 129 -2.81 -1.90 15.23
CA PHE A 129 -4.23 -1.56 15.33
C PHE A 129 -4.95 -2.53 16.29
N GLN A 130 -5.35 -2.03 17.47
CA GLN A 130 -6.05 -2.84 18.47
C GLN A 130 -7.35 -3.46 17.94
N PRO A 131 -8.18 -2.78 17.12
CA PRO A 131 -9.41 -3.35 16.60
C PRO A 131 -9.26 -4.64 15.81
N THR A 132 -8.10 -4.90 15.21
CA THR A 132 -7.84 -6.15 14.49
C THR A 132 -7.69 -7.35 15.42
N ARG A 133 -7.35 -7.11 16.70
CA ARG A 133 -7.11 -8.13 17.72
C ARG A 133 -8.33 -8.38 18.62
N ASN A 134 -9.14 -7.35 18.88
CA ASN A 134 -10.31 -7.44 19.77
C ASN A 134 -11.63 -7.72 19.02
N GLY A 135 -11.58 -8.04 17.73
CA GLY A 135 -12.72 -8.35 16.89
C GLY A 135 -13.55 -7.14 16.44
N ALA A 136 -13.20 -5.91 16.82
CA ALA A 136 -13.94 -4.72 16.40
C ALA A 136 -13.87 -4.52 14.87
N TYR A 137 -12.69 -4.66 14.28
CA TYR A 137 -12.50 -4.58 12.83
C TYR A 137 -13.33 -5.63 12.07
N GLN A 138 -13.38 -6.87 12.54
CA GLN A 138 -14.17 -7.94 11.92
C GLN A 138 -15.67 -7.64 11.99
N ARG A 139 -16.15 -7.04 13.09
CA ARG A 139 -17.54 -6.57 13.18
C ARG A 139 -17.85 -5.48 12.15
N MET A 140 -16.94 -4.51 11.96
CA MET A 140 -17.11 -3.46 10.94
C MET A 140 -17.11 -4.07 9.53
N MET A 141 -16.23 -5.00 9.23
CA MET A 141 -16.20 -5.72 7.95
C MET A 141 -17.49 -6.48 7.65
N LYS A 142 -18.09 -7.16 8.66
CA LYS A 142 -19.37 -7.85 8.54
C LYS A 142 -20.53 -6.86 8.31
N ASN A 143 -20.46 -5.70 8.92
CA ASN A 143 -21.52 -4.69 8.90
C ASN A 143 -21.35 -3.65 7.76
N TYR A 144 -20.35 -3.78 6.91
CA TYR A 144 -20.00 -2.78 5.89
C TYR A 144 -21.14 -2.41 4.94
N ASN A 145 -22.09 -3.32 4.70
CA ASN A 145 -23.25 -3.08 3.85
C ASN A 145 -24.46 -2.52 4.61
N LYS A 146 -24.38 -2.38 5.94
CA LYS A 146 -25.46 -1.75 6.71
C LYS A 146 -25.41 -0.26 6.53
N ASP A 147 -26.56 0.35 6.24
CA ASP A 147 -26.64 1.79 6.07
C ASP A 147 -26.78 2.52 7.41
N SER A 148 -25.66 2.98 7.95
CA SER A 148 -25.62 3.83 9.13
C SER A 148 -24.96 5.19 8.82
N ALA A 149 -25.38 6.25 9.52
CA ALA A 149 -24.76 7.57 9.37
C ALA A 149 -23.26 7.55 9.66
N MET A 150 -22.84 6.76 10.66
CA MET A 150 -21.44 6.58 11.01
C MET A 150 -20.65 5.92 9.87
N LEU A 151 -21.14 4.82 9.33
CA LEU A 151 -20.48 4.12 8.22
C LEU A 151 -20.41 5.01 6.96
N ARG A 152 -21.49 5.74 6.62
CA ARG A 152 -21.46 6.69 5.51
C ARG A 152 -20.38 7.75 5.71
N SER A 153 -20.28 8.32 6.93
CA SER A 153 -19.24 9.30 7.28
C SER A 153 -17.82 8.71 7.16
N CYS A 154 -17.62 7.48 7.65
CA CYS A 154 -16.31 6.80 7.57
C CYS A 154 -15.96 6.44 6.11
N LYS A 155 -16.92 6.00 5.30
CA LYS A 155 -16.71 5.75 3.87
C LYS A 155 -16.36 7.03 3.11
N LYS A 156 -17.01 8.16 3.41
CA LYS A 156 -16.66 9.47 2.85
C LYS A 156 -15.24 9.88 3.26
N ALA A 157 -14.86 9.67 4.51
CA ALA A 157 -13.52 9.97 5.00
C ALA A 157 -12.42 9.08 4.35
N ALA A 158 -12.69 7.79 4.18
CA ALA A 158 -11.79 6.89 3.48
C ALA A 158 -11.58 7.31 2.01
N LYS A 159 -12.67 7.65 1.30
CA LYS A 159 -12.59 8.19 -0.06
C LYS A 159 -11.77 9.48 -0.12
N ALA A 160 -12.00 10.42 0.79
CA ALA A 160 -11.25 11.67 0.86
C ALA A 160 -9.74 11.43 1.08
N ALA A 161 -9.37 10.55 2.03
CA ALA A 161 -7.98 10.19 2.25
C ALA A 161 -7.35 9.56 1.00
N LEU A 162 -8.04 8.61 0.36
CA LEU A 162 -7.59 7.95 -0.87
C LEU A 162 -7.47 8.94 -2.05
N SER A 163 -8.33 9.96 -2.11
CA SER A 163 -8.22 11.02 -3.13
C SER A 163 -7.16 12.08 -2.84
N GLY A 164 -6.36 11.91 -1.76
CA GLY A 164 -5.24 12.79 -1.45
C GLY A 164 -5.51 13.88 -0.43
N VAL A 165 -6.73 14.00 0.12
CA VAL A 165 -6.98 14.90 1.24
C VAL A 165 -6.15 14.44 2.44
N ASN A 166 -5.21 15.26 2.91
CA ASN A 166 -4.32 14.93 4.00
C ASN A 166 -4.28 16.06 5.05
N TYR A 167 -4.76 15.75 6.25
CA TYR A 167 -4.78 16.69 7.37
C TYR A 167 -3.62 16.50 8.35
N VAL A 168 -2.81 15.48 8.18
CA VAL A 168 -1.75 15.15 9.14
C VAL A 168 -0.34 15.25 8.54
N GLY A 169 -0.21 15.65 7.26
CA GLY A 169 1.08 15.67 6.57
C GLY A 169 1.70 14.27 6.51
N ASP A 170 2.94 14.13 6.95
CA ASP A 170 3.70 12.87 6.91
C ASP A 170 3.64 12.06 8.22
N ARG A 171 2.75 12.42 9.15
CA ARG A 171 2.60 11.74 10.44
C ARG A 171 2.10 10.32 10.25
N ASP A 172 2.72 9.39 10.97
CA ASP A 172 2.51 7.95 10.84
C ASP A 172 2.17 7.25 12.17
N GLY A 173 1.97 8.04 13.24
CA GLY A 173 1.51 7.61 14.54
C GLY A 173 0.29 8.40 15.00
N PHE A 174 -0.60 7.74 15.76
CA PHE A 174 -1.65 8.41 16.53
C PHE A 174 -2.01 7.61 17.78
N CYS A 175 -2.50 8.31 18.79
CA CYS A 175 -3.01 7.70 20.02
C CYS A 175 -3.91 8.70 20.76
N THR A 176 -4.51 8.28 21.87
CA THR A 176 -5.19 9.20 22.79
C THR A 176 -4.20 10.12 23.47
N PRO A 177 -4.61 11.33 23.92
CA PRO A 177 -3.73 12.25 24.68
C PRO A 177 -3.13 11.61 25.94
N ALA A 178 -3.87 10.74 26.63
CA ALA A 178 -3.38 10.02 27.80
C ALA A 178 -2.24 9.06 27.43
N ALA A 179 -2.45 8.20 26.42
CA ALA A 179 -1.42 7.29 25.92
C ALA A 179 -0.21 8.04 25.36
N PHE A 180 -0.43 9.20 24.75
CA PHE A 180 0.67 10.03 24.27
C PHE A 180 1.56 10.50 25.43
N ARG A 181 0.97 11.06 26.49
CA ARG A 181 1.73 11.55 27.67
C ARG A 181 2.46 10.41 28.40
N SER A 182 1.80 9.26 28.56
CA SER A 182 2.37 8.16 29.35
C SER A 182 3.42 7.32 28.62
N THR A 183 3.32 7.18 27.29
CA THR A 183 4.12 6.20 26.57
C THR A 183 4.66 6.69 25.24
N ASN A 184 3.84 7.37 24.43
CA ASN A 184 4.19 7.59 23.02
C ASN A 184 4.97 8.88 22.77
N SER A 185 5.05 9.81 23.74
CA SER A 185 5.81 11.07 23.59
C SER A 185 7.29 10.83 23.29
N VAL A 186 7.88 9.78 23.86
CA VAL A 186 9.28 9.41 23.63
C VAL A 186 9.57 8.95 22.21
N TYR A 187 8.55 8.48 21.49
CA TYR A 187 8.66 8.03 20.10
C TYR A 187 8.33 9.13 19.08
N ALA A 188 7.80 10.25 19.50
CA ALA A 188 7.46 11.35 18.62
C ALA A 188 8.69 12.16 18.23
N ALA A 189 8.81 12.49 16.93
CA ALA A 189 9.79 13.44 16.45
C ALA A 189 9.43 14.86 16.98
N GLU A 190 10.44 15.65 17.28
CA GLU A 190 10.26 17.01 17.77
C GLU A 190 9.43 17.85 16.79
N GLY A 191 8.56 18.71 17.33
CA GLY A 191 7.68 19.55 16.50
C GLY A 191 6.62 18.84 15.68
N SER A 192 6.55 17.49 15.74
CA SER A 192 5.63 16.73 14.87
C SER A 192 4.21 16.58 15.42
N ILE A 193 3.91 17.08 16.61
CA ILE A 193 2.66 16.83 17.33
C ILE A 193 1.51 17.64 16.72
N LEU A 194 0.37 16.99 16.49
CA LEU A 194 -0.86 17.60 16.00
C LEU A 194 -2.07 16.96 16.70
N LYS A 195 -2.94 17.77 17.30
CA LYS A 195 -4.19 17.29 17.91
C LYS A 195 -5.37 17.51 16.96
N ILE A 196 -6.15 16.45 16.73
CA ILE A 196 -7.43 16.50 16.00
C ILE A 196 -8.45 15.66 16.76
N GLY A 197 -9.51 16.28 17.26
CA GLY A 197 -10.47 15.60 18.12
C GLY A 197 -9.80 15.04 19.38
N ASP A 198 -10.09 13.79 19.70
CA ASP A 198 -9.53 13.08 20.85
C ASP A 198 -8.24 12.32 20.53
N HIS A 199 -7.62 12.59 19.37
CA HIS A 199 -6.37 11.97 18.96
C HIS A 199 -5.22 12.96 18.88
N VAL A 200 -4.03 12.49 19.27
CA VAL A 200 -2.75 13.12 19.02
C VAL A 200 -2.07 12.38 17.90
N PHE A 201 -1.75 13.07 16.82
CA PHE A 201 -1.01 12.58 15.66
C PHE A 201 0.44 13.04 15.75
N TYR A 202 1.37 12.16 15.40
CA TYR A 202 2.79 12.46 15.50
C TYR A 202 3.57 11.68 14.42
N LYS A 203 4.78 12.16 14.12
CA LYS A 203 5.76 11.42 13.33
C LYS A 203 6.57 10.57 14.28
N ASN A 204 6.70 9.26 14.00
CA ASN A 204 7.58 8.41 14.76
C ASN A 204 9.05 8.84 14.54
N ARG A 205 9.80 8.98 15.62
CA ARG A 205 11.24 9.19 15.62
C ARG A 205 11.93 7.96 15.04
N ARG A 206 12.93 8.16 14.23
CA ARG A 206 13.70 7.10 13.56
C ARG A 206 15.17 7.39 13.59
#